data_7bce3a2cb7a19568235db03f873b1d2c
#
_entry.id   7bce3a2cb7a19568235db03f873b1d2c
#
_cell.length_a   1.000
_cell.length_b   1.000
_cell.length_c   1.000
_cell.angle_alpha   90.00
_cell.angle_beta   90.00
_cell.angle_gamma   90.00
#
_symmetry.space_group_name_H-M   'P 1'
#
loop_
_entity.id
_entity.type
_entity.pdbx_description
1 polymer ?
#
loop_
_entity_poly.entity_id
_entity_poly.type
_entity_poly.pdbx_seq_one_letter_code
_entity_poly.pdbx_strand_id
1 'polypeptide(L)'
;MLNIEINSKEYNIPNKWEEMTVDYYCGLLEIIKKYQITEEEEHSDNDLTKYRIMQENKMYKELLIYMTGISSDKVVHIPMNDVSELIKCVDEIIEEYKPKGMDYFEFEGDIYYFPMDFLRTGTFGDYIESQQLELNTQYLKNGRFDILPEQMAILCKQVDEEVDLDNIDEKAKKFRGLTMDIVWEFSFFLNKRTLASINVIKTFSEMAEQKVSQ
;
A
#
# COMPACT_ATOMS: atom_id res chain seq x y z
N MET A 1 10.08 15.39 -0.37
CA MET A 1 10.52 15.09 -1.76
C MET A 1 12.02 15.25 -1.88
N LEU A 2 12.68 14.29 -2.47
CA LEU A 2 14.09 14.40 -2.84
C LEU A 2 14.20 15.13 -4.19
N ASN A 3 15.04 16.18 -4.23
CA ASN A 3 15.32 16.90 -5.45
C ASN A 3 16.63 16.40 -6.03
N ILE A 4 16.60 15.81 -7.21
CA ILE A 4 17.77 15.31 -7.92
C ILE A 4 17.91 16.06 -9.23
N GLU A 5 19.13 16.50 -9.54
CA GLU A 5 19.45 17.11 -10.82
C GLU A 5 20.10 16.07 -11.74
N ILE A 6 19.46 15.76 -12.86
CA ILE A 6 19.99 14.84 -13.88
C ILE A 6 20.08 15.61 -15.20
N ASN A 7 21.27 15.72 -15.76
CA ASN A 7 21.53 16.45 -17.00
C ASN A 7 20.96 17.89 -16.99
N SER A 8 21.18 18.63 -15.90
CA SER A 8 20.71 20.01 -15.69
C SER A 8 19.18 20.15 -15.67
N LYS A 9 18.45 19.08 -15.38
CA LYS A 9 17.02 19.10 -15.13
C LYS A 9 16.72 18.55 -13.74
N GLU A 10 15.95 19.31 -12.97
CA GLU A 10 15.51 18.90 -11.63
C GLU A 10 14.33 17.91 -11.69
N TYR A 11 14.36 16.91 -10.82
CA TYR A 11 13.33 15.92 -10.62
C TYR A 11 12.97 15.85 -9.15
N ASN A 12 11.67 15.93 -8.86
CA ASN A 12 11.12 15.82 -7.51
C ASN A 12 10.60 14.40 -7.30
N ILE A 13 11.31 13.63 -6.49
CA ILE A 13 11.00 12.23 -6.25
C ILE A 13 10.40 12.08 -4.85
N PRO A 14 9.20 11.48 -4.71
CA PRO A 14 8.65 11.15 -3.41
C PRO A 14 9.59 10.20 -2.67
N ASN A 15 10.03 10.58 -1.47
CA ASN A 15 10.91 9.75 -0.62
C ASN A 15 10.36 9.56 0.80
N LYS A 16 9.12 9.99 1.03
CA LYS A 16 8.40 9.81 2.30
C LYS A 16 7.00 9.31 2.03
N TRP A 17 6.43 8.63 3.00
CA TRP A 17 5.07 8.11 2.91
C TRP A 17 4.01 9.19 2.68
N GLU A 18 4.20 10.39 3.25
CA GLU A 18 3.33 11.56 3.09
C GLU A 18 3.39 12.22 1.70
N GLU A 19 4.31 11.81 0.86
CA GLU A 19 4.53 12.37 -0.48
C GLU A 19 4.15 11.39 -1.59
N MET A 20 3.87 10.15 -1.24
CA MET A 20 3.66 9.03 -2.16
C MET A 20 2.20 8.63 -2.19
N THR A 21 1.55 8.74 -3.34
CA THR A 21 0.18 8.27 -3.49
C THR A 21 0.09 6.75 -3.60
N VAL A 22 -1.12 6.18 -3.38
CA VAL A 22 -1.38 4.75 -3.58
C VAL A 22 -1.00 4.32 -4.99
N ASP A 23 -1.43 5.06 -6.01
CA ASP A 23 -1.12 4.72 -7.41
C ASP A 23 0.37 4.74 -7.70
N TYR A 24 1.10 5.74 -7.16
CA TYR A 24 2.55 5.79 -7.32
C TYR A 24 3.23 4.59 -6.65
N TYR A 25 2.84 4.25 -5.43
CA TYR A 25 3.38 3.11 -4.69
C TYR A 25 3.07 1.78 -5.37
N CYS A 26 1.83 1.58 -5.85
CA CYS A 26 1.46 0.40 -6.63
C CYS A 26 2.32 0.25 -7.89
N GLY A 27 2.60 1.34 -8.60
CA GLY A 27 3.49 1.32 -9.76
C GLY A 27 4.93 0.89 -9.43
N LEU A 28 5.47 1.33 -8.29
CA LEU A 28 6.78 0.85 -7.79
C LEU A 28 6.74 -0.64 -7.47
N LEU A 29 5.70 -1.11 -6.75
CA LEU A 29 5.54 -2.52 -6.40
C LEU A 29 5.43 -3.42 -7.63
N GLU A 30 4.74 -2.99 -8.68
CA GLU A 30 4.63 -3.72 -9.94
C GLU A 30 5.98 -3.95 -10.59
N ILE A 31 6.82 -2.90 -10.62
CA ILE A 31 8.17 -3.00 -11.16
C ILE A 31 9.01 -3.96 -10.31
N ILE A 32 8.99 -3.82 -8.98
CA ILE A 32 9.75 -4.69 -8.08
C ILE A 32 9.34 -6.15 -8.27
N LYS A 33 8.03 -6.45 -8.26
CA LYS A 33 7.50 -7.81 -8.43
C LYS A 33 7.86 -8.43 -9.77
N LYS A 34 7.87 -7.64 -10.84
CA LYS A 34 8.23 -8.11 -12.20
C LYS A 34 9.63 -8.71 -12.27
N TYR A 35 10.54 -8.25 -11.41
CA TYR A 35 11.95 -8.68 -11.41
C TYR A 35 12.32 -9.54 -10.19
N GLN A 36 11.35 -9.85 -9.31
CA GLN A 36 11.58 -10.83 -8.24
C GLN A 36 11.88 -12.20 -8.85
N ILE A 37 12.96 -12.80 -8.37
CA ILE A 37 13.35 -14.17 -8.76
C ILE A 37 12.52 -15.14 -7.92
N THR A 38 11.86 -16.09 -8.57
CA THR A 38 11.10 -17.14 -7.89
C THR A 38 12.02 -18.23 -7.36
N GLU A 39 11.58 -18.97 -6.32
CA GLU A 39 12.35 -20.09 -5.74
C GLU A 39 12.66 -21.19 -6.78
N GLU A 40 11.83 -21.35 -7.81
CA GLU A 40 12.05 -22.31 -8.91
C GLU A 40 13.26 -21.94 -9.79
N GLU A 41 13.59 -20.64 -9.87
CA GLU A 41 14.73 -20.13 -10.63
C GLU A 41 16.04 -20.22 -9.84
N GLU A 42 16.00 -20.52 -8.53
CA GLU A 42 17.17 -20.59 -7.64
C GLU A 42 18.05 -21.87 -7.80
N HIS A 43 17.67 -22.82 -8.64
CA HIS A 43 18.26 -24.17 -8.63
C HIS A 43 19.51 -24.41 -9.50
N SER A 44 20.17 -23.39 -10.09
CA SER A 44 21.43 -23.55 -10.82
C SER A 44 22.55 -22.63 -10.30
N ASP A 45 23.47 -23.19 -9.54
CA ASP A 45 24.41 -22.47 -8.64
C ASP A 45 25.41 -21.48 -9.25
N ASN A 46 25.80 -21.56 -10.51
CA ASN A 46 26.83 -20.67 -11.07
C ASN A 46 26.31 -19.55 -11.98
N ASP A 47 25.14 -19.70 -12.58
CA ASP A 47 24.52 -18.69 -13.42
C ASP A 47 23.58 -17.76 -12.62
N LEU A 48 23.16 -18.18 -11.43
CA LEU A 48 22.18 -17.48 -10.59
C LEU A 48 22.65 -16.08 -10.17
N THR A 49 23.89 -15.95 -9.74
CA THR A 49 24.44 -14.64 -9.32
C THR A 49 24.44 -13.63 -10.48
N LYS A 50 24.83 -14.07 -11.66
CA LYS A 50 24.82 -13.22 -12.87
C LYS A 50 23.40 -12.88 -13.29
N TYR A 51 22.48 -13.85 -13.19
CA TYR A 51 21.07 -13.66 -13.48
C TYR A 51 20.44 -12.63 -12.52
N ARG A 52 20.70 -12.76 -11.21
CA ARG A 52 20.25 -11.78 -10.18
C ARG A 52 20.74 -10.37 -10.50
N ILE A 53 22.03 -10.18 -10.73
CA ILE A 53 22.60 -8.88 -11.08
C ILE A 53 21.94 -8.30 -12.34
N MET A 54 21.66 -9.15 -13.34
CA MET A 54 20.99 -8.69 -14.56
C MET A 54 19.54 -8.28 -14.31
N GLN A 55 18.79 -9.01 -13.48
CA GLN A 55 17.41 -8.64 -13.13
C GLN A 55 17.36 -7.40 -12.26
N GLU A 56 18.23 -7.25 -11.28
CA GLU A 56 18.38 -6.05 -10.46
C GLU A 56 18.67 -4.80 -11.33
N ASN A 57 19.62 -4.91 -12.28
CA ASN A 57 19.92 -3.80 -13.19
C ASN A 57 18.73 -3.41 -14.07
N LYS A 58 17.92 -4.39 -14.52
CA LYS A 58 16.70 -4.11 -15.27
C LYS A 58 15.65 -3.45 -14.39
N MET A 59 15.47 -3.94 -13.17
CA MET A 59 14.57 -3.36 -12.16
C MET A 59 14.93 -1.91 -11.88
N TYR A 60 16.18 -1.62 -11.54
CA TYR A 60 16.65 -0.25 -11.29
C TYR A 60 16.44 0.65 -12.50
N LYS A 61 16.70 0.15 -13.70
CA LYS A 61 16.43 0.94 -14.92
C LYS A 61 14.95 1.30 -15.05
N GLU A 62 14.04 0.38 -14.83
CA GLU A 62 12.59 0.65 -14.90
C GLU A 62 12.13 1.55 -13.75
N LEU A 63 12.65 1.37 -12.53
CA LEU A 63 12.39 2.26 -11.40
C LEU A 63 12.84 3.69 -11.70
N LEU A 64 14.05 3.89 -12.25
CA LEU A 64 14.53 5.20 -12.65
C LEU A 64 13.62 5.87 -13.68
N ILE A 65 13.20 5.11 -14.71
CA ILE A 65 12.24 5.60 -15.71
C ILE A 65 10.92 6.02 -15.05
N TYR A 66 10.39 5.19 -14.18
CA TYR A 66 9.13 5.43 -13.51
C TYR A 66 9.18 6.66 -12.58
N MET A 67 10.23 6.75 -11.76
CA MET A 67 10.39 7.83 -10.76
C MET A 67 10.70 9.19 -11.41
N THR A 68 11.45 9.21 -12.51
CA THR A 68 11.90 10.46 -13.15
C THR A 68 11.11 10.82 -14.40
N GLY A 69 10.41 9.88 -15.02
CA GLY A 69 9.81 10.06 -16.34
C GLY A 69 10.81 10.22 -17.49
N ILE A 70 12.10 9.91 -17.24
CA ILE A 70 13.14 9.95 -18.29
C ILE A 70 12.94 8.79 -19.25
N SER A 71 13.06 9.03 -20.53
CA SER A 71 12.92 7.98 -21.55
C SER A 71 14.05 6.93 -21.47
N SER A 72 13.73 5.69 -21.85
CA SER A 72 14.61 4.52 -21.73
C SER A 72 15.95 4.66 -22.45
N ASP A 73 16.00 5.44 -23.53
CA ASP A 73 17.24 5.75 -24.29
C ASP A 73 18.14 6.73 -23.53
N LYS A 74 17.59 7.63 -22.73
CA LYS A 74 18.33 8.61 -21.95
C LYS A 74 18.78 8.09 -20.59
N VAL A 75 18.03 7.19 -19.99
CA VAL A 75 18.35 6.63 -18.67
C VAL A 75 19.72 5.98 -18.62
N VAL A 76 20.18 5.36 -19.71
CA VAL A 76 21.50 4.70 -19.78
C VAL A 76 22.68 5.68 -19.78
N HIS A 77 22.42 6.97 -19.92
CA HIS A 77 23.44 8.02 -19.89
C HIS A 77 23.45 8.81 -18.58
N ILE A 78 22.64 8.40 -17.57
CA ILE A 78 22.65 9.03 -16.25
C ILE A 78 23.97 8.69 -15.55
N PRO A 79 24.66 9.68 -14.92
CA PRO A 79 25.84 9.41 -14.11
C PRO A 79 25.57 8.43 -12.98
N MET A 80 26.52 7.54 -12.69
CA MET A 80 26.38 6.51 -11.64
C MET A 80 26.13 7.10 -10.24
N ASN A 81 26.66 8.30 -9.95
CA ASN A 81 26.38 8.96 -8.67
C ASN A 81 24.90 9.27 -8.52
N ASP A 82 24.25 9.80 -9.56
CA ASP A 82 22.83 10.14 -9.57
C ASP A 82 21.98 8.86 -9.46
N VAL A 83 22.38 7.79 -10.14
CA VAL A 83 21.76 6.46 -10.03
C VAL A 83 21.85 5.95 -8.58
N SER A 84 23.01 6.10 -7.93
CA SER A 84 23.21 5.63 -6.55
C SER A 84 22.36 6.42 -5.55
N GLU A 85 22.14 7.71 -5.76
CA GLU A 85 21.21 8.51 -4.93
C GLU A 85 19.77 8.05 -5.10
N LEU A 86 19.34 7.76 -6.33
CA LEU A 86 18.00 7.25 -6.62
C LEU A 86 17.76 5.87 -6.02
N ILE A 87 18.76 4.98 -6.07
CA ILE A 87 18.66 3.66 -5.42
C ILE A 87 18.51 3.80 -3.91
N LYS A 88 19.28 4.69 -3.27
CA LYS A 88 19.10 4.96 -1.83
C LYS A 88 17.70 5.45 -1.49
N CYS A 89 17.09 6.28 -2.35
CA CYS A 89 15.70 6.69 -2.13
C CYS A 89 14.73 5.51 -2.15
N VAL A 90 14.94 4.53 -3.05
CA VAL A 90 14.11 3.32 -3.08
C VAL A 90 14.28 2.53 -1.79
N ASP A 91 15.51 2.40 -1.29
CA ASP A 91 15.79 1.70 -0.03
C ASP A 91 15.16 2.43 1.18
N GLU A 92 15.20 3.76 1.20
CA GLU A 92 14.56 4.59 2.25
C GLU A 92 13.02 4.49 2.23
N ILE A 93 12.41 4.34 1.05
CA ILE A 93 10.95 4.13 0.89
C ILE A 93 10.48 2.79 1.47
N ILE A 94 11.37 1.80 1.59
CA ILE A 94 11.07 0.46 2.12
C ILE A 94 11.13 0.44 3.66
N GLU A 95 11.55 1.52 4.32
CA GLU A 95 11.55 1.59 5.78
C GLU A 95 10.14 1.36 6.35
N GLU A 96 10.08 0.61 7.45
CA GLU A 96 8.83 0.27 8.12
C GLU A 96 8.08 1.54 8.57
N TYR A 97 6.84 1.71 8.10
CA TYR A 97 5.97 2.78 8.55
C TYR A 97 5.63 2.62 10.04
N LYS A 98 5.79 3.69 10.81
CA LYS A 98 5.41 3.73 12.22
C LYS A 98 4.09 4.48 12.37
N PRO A 99 3.01 3.81 12.83
CA PRO A 99 1.70 4.44 12.96
C PRO A 99 1.73 5.62 13.93
N LYS A 100 1.08 6.70 13.54
CA LYS A 100 0.95 7.96 14.31
C LYS A 100 -0.32 7.96 15.15
N GLY A 101 -1.29 7.07 14.84
CA GLY A 101 -2.58 6.97 15.52
C GLY A 101 -3.53 8.09 15.10
N MET A 102 -3.73 8.25 13.82
CA MET A 102 -4.67 9.23 13.28
C MET A 102 -6.13 8.81 13.51
N ASP A 103 -6.98 9.76 13.89
CA ASP A 103 -8.42 9.57 14.03
C ASP A 103 -9.19 9.96 12.76
N TYR A 104 -8.62 10.84 11.97
CA TYR A 104 -9.18 11.36 10.72
C TYR A 104 -8.06 11.78 9.75
N PHE A 105 -8.43 12.01 8.51
CA PHE A 105 -7.57 12.61 7.49
C PHE A 105 -8.35 13.63 6.66
N GLU A 106 -7.63 14.57 6.09
CA GLU A 106 -8.18 15.56 5.16
C GLU A 106 -7.75 15.20 3.74
N PHE A 107 -8.71 15.21 2.82
CA PHE A 107 -8.45 14.94 1.41
C PHE A 107 -9.40 15.74 0.51
N GLU A 108 -8.83 16.46 -0.45
CA GLU A 108 -9.54 17.35 -1.39
C GLU A 108 -10.46 18.41 -0.71
N GLY A 109 -10.14 18.80 0.52
CA GLY A 109 -10.90 19.77 1.31
C GLY A 109 -11.99 19.16 2.18
N ASP A 110 -12.19 17.85 2.13
CA ASP A 110 -13.12 17.09 2.95
C ASP A 110 -12.40 16.38 4.10
N ILE A 111 -13.07 16.20 5.24
CA ILE A 111 -12.56 15.49 6.41
C ILE A 111 -13.23 14.14 6.51
N TYR A 112 -12.44 13.08 6.49
CA TYR A 112 -12.85 11.70 6.62
C TYR A 112 -12.35 11.11 7.92
N TYR A 113 -13.21 10.40 8.65
CA TYR A 113 -12.88 9.76 9.92
C TYR A 113 -12.59 8.27 9.73
N PHE A 114 -11.54 7.78 10.37
CA PHE A 114 -11.35 6.36 10.51
C PHE A 114 -12.46 5.77 11.40
N PRO A 115 -12.93 4.56 11.15
CA PRO A 115 -14.03 3.96 11.90
C PRO A 115 -13.57 3.52 13.31
N MET A 116 -13.29 4.48 14.20
CA MET A 116 -12.73 4.31 15.56
C MET A 116 -13.54 3.36 16.43
N ASP A 117 -14.84 3.39 16.33
CA ASP A 117 -15.77 2.49 17.05
C ASP A 117 -16.76 1.84 16.07
N PHE A 118 -16.25 0.98 15.23
CA PHE A 118 -17.05 0.30 14.20
C PHE A 118 -18.24 -0.47 14.77
N LEU A 119 -18.12 -1.01 15.97
CA LEU A 119 -19.25 -1.70 16.61
C LEU A 119 -20.42 -0.75 16.92
N ARG A 120 -20.13 0.57 16.99
CA ARG A 120 -21.17 1.59 17.21
C ARG A 120 -21.57 2.32 15.94
N THR A 121 -20.63 2.58 15.02
CA THR A 121 -20.86 3.46 13.86
C THR A 121 -20.95 2.72 12.54
N GLY A 122 -20.37 1.52 12.43
CA GLY A 122 -20.41 0.69 11.24
C GLY A 122 -21.68 -0.16 11.17
N THR A 123 -22.16 -0.41 9.96
CA THR A 123 -23.23 -1.38 9.73
C THR A 123 -22.67 -2.80 9.52
N PHE A 124 -23.51 -3.81 9.68
CA PHE A 124 -23.13 -5.20 9.35
C PHE A 124 -22.83 -5.35 7.84
N GLY A 125 -23.51 -4.57 7.00
CA GLY A 125 -23.24 -4.49 5.56
C GLY A 125 -21.82 -3.99 5.27
N ASP A 126 -21.43 -2.85 5.85
CA ASP A 126 -20.07 -2.29 5.70
C ASP A 126 -19.00 -3.33 6.07
N TYR A 127 -19.26 -4.12 7.11
CA TYR A 127 -18.35 -5.18 7.55
C TYR A 127 -18.22 -6.30 6.51
N ILE A 128 -19.35 -6.81 6.03
CA ILE A 128 -19.37 -7.92 5.05
C ILE A 128 -18.69 -7.49 3.76
N GLU A 129 -19.02 -6.32 3.22
CA GLU A 129 -18.46 -5.81 1.98
C GLU A 129 -16.93 -5.64 2.10
N SER A 130 -16.45 -5.03 3.18
CA SER A 130 -15.02 -4.90 3.45
C SER A 130 -14.30 -6.25 3.55
N GLN A 131 -14.94 -7.28 4.16
CA GLN A 131 -14.37 -8.62 4.25
C GLN A 131 -14.38 -9.37 2.91
N GLN A 132 -15.42 -9.18 2.08
CA GLN A 132 -15.47 -9.78 0.74
C GLN A 132 -14.35 -9.26 -0.16
N LEU A 133 -14.02 -7.97 -0.08
CA LEU A 133 -12.87 -7.41 -0.79
C LEU A 133 -11.57 -8.11 -0.36
N GLU A 134 -11.39 -8.36 0.93
CA GLU A 134 -10.16 -8.99 1.44
C GLU A 134 -9.99 -10.45 0.97
N LEU A 135 -11.08 -11.19 0.79
CA LEU A 135 -11.05 -12.56 0.27
C LEU A 135 -10.55 -12.64 -1.18
N ASN A 136 -10.65 -11.57 -1.93
CA ASN A 136 -10.24 -11.50 -3.34
C ASN A 136 -8.79 -11.05 -3.54
N THR A 137 -8.05 -10.71 -2.47
CA THR A 137 -6.68 -10.15 -2.57
C THR A 137 -5.68 -11.05 -3.30
N GLN A 138 -5.83 -12.37 -3.21
CA GLN A 138 -4.93 -13.32 -3.85
C GLN A 138 -4.93 -13.25 -5.39
N TYR A 139 -5.96 -12.64 -5.98
CA TYR A 139 -6.12 -12.47 -7.44
C TYR A 139 -5.66 -11.10 -7.92
N LEU A 140 -5.24 -10.21 -7.01
CA LEU A 140 -4.91 -8.83 -7.32
C LEU A 140 -3.40 -8.67 -7.57
N LYS A 141 -3.07 -7.79 -8.51
CA LYS A 141 -1.69 -7.55 -8.96
C LYS A 141 -0.78 -7.03 -7.83
N ASN A 142 -1.28 -6.08 -7.04
CA ASN A 142 -0.56 -5.48 -5.90
C ASN A 142 -1.08 -5.99 -4.56
N GLY A 143 -1.89 -7.07 -4.57
CA GLY A 143 -2.45 -7.65 -3.37
C GLY A 143 -3.33 -6.65 -2.62
N ARG A 144 -3.08 -6.49 -1.33
CA ARG A 144 -3.90 -5.65 -0.44
C ARG A 144 -3.97 -4.17 -0.87
N PHE A 145 -2.94 -3.63 -1.49
CA PHE A 145 -2.91 -2.21 -1.87
C PHE A 145 -3.89 -1.87 -3.01
N ASP A 146 -4.34 -2.86 -3.78
CA ASP A 146 -5.37 -2.63 -4.80
C ASP A 146 -6.76 -2.45 -4.18
N ILE A 147 -7.02 -3.01 -2.99
CA ILE A 147 -8.33 -2.98 -2.33
C ILE A 147 -8.44 -1.97 -1.18
N LEU A 148 -7.33 -1.53 -0.59
CA LEU A 148 -7.37 -0.59 0.53
C LEU A 148 -8.16 0.69 0.21
N PRO A 149 -8.03 1.32 -0.98
CA PRO A 149 -8.85 2.48 -1.33
C PRO A 149 -10.35 2.18 -1.34
N GLU A 150 -10.77 0.98 -1.78
CA GLU A 150 -12.17 0.55 -1.76
C GLU A 150 -12.65 0.30 -0.34
N GLN A 151 -11.86 -0.38 0.49
CA GLN A 151 -12.17 -0.57 1.91
C GLN A 151 -12.27 0.78 2.64
N MET A 152 -11.38 1.72 2.34
CA MET A 152 -11.44 3.07 2.89
C MET A 152 -12.69 3.83 2.41
N ALA A 153 -13.09 3.68 1.16
CA ALA A 153 -14.29 4.32 0.63
C ALA A 153 -15.57 3.85 1.35
N ILE A 154 -15.63 2.58 1.73
CA ILE A 154 -16.73 2.00 2.50
C ILE A 154 -16.69 2.44 3.96
N LEU A 155 -15.51 2.38 4.59
CA LEU A 155 -15.37 2.47 6.04
C LEU A 155 -15.05 3.88 6.55
N CYS A 156 -14.35 4.72 5.78
CA CYS A 156 -14.01 6.08 6.17
C CYS A 156 -15.11 7.03 5.69
N LYS A 157 -15.77 7.72 6.62
CA LYS A 157 -16.94 8.58 6.35
C LYS A 157 -16.67 10.02 6.77
N GLN A 158 -17.33 10.95 6.09
CA GLN A 158 -17.47 12.33 6.56
C GLN A 158 -18.48 12.39 7.71
N VAL A 159 -18.55 13.54 8.39
CA VAL A 159 -19.59 13.78 9.38
C VAL A 159 -20.96 13.78 8.67
N ASP A 160 -21.91 13.03 9.22
CA ASP A 160 -23.27 12.86 8.70
C ASP A 160 -23.35 12.24 7.28
N GLU A 161 -22.29 11.60 6.78
CA GLU A 161 -22.31 10.87 5.51
C GLU A 161 -23.11 9.57 5.68
N GLU A 162 -24.20 9.43 4.94
CA GLU A 162 -24.88 8.14 4.74
C GLU A 162 -24.13 7.31 3.70
N VAL A 163 -24.13 5.99 3.86
CA VAL A 163 -23.48 5.10 2.88
C VAL A 163 -24.29 5.14 1.59
N ASP A 164 -23.70 5.68 0.56
CA ASP A 164 -24.20 5.62 -0.80
C ASP A 164 -23.38 4.59 -1.59
N LEU A 165 -23.93 3.37 -1.71
CA LEU A 165 -23.29 2.27 -2.39
C LEU A 165 -23.03 2.57 -3.88
N ASP A 166 -23.85 3.43 -4.49
CA ASP A 166 -23.71 3.80 -5.91
C ASP A 166 -22.47 4.69 -6.16
N ASN A 167 -21.97 5.37 -5.13
CA ASN A 167 -20.82 6.28 -5.21
C ASN A 167 -19.49 5.69 -4.64
N ILE A 168 -19.50 4.45 -4.13
CA ILE A 168 -18.29 3.83 -3.55
C ILE A 168 -17.16 3.74 -4.57
N ASP A 169 -17.45 3.33 -5.80
CA ASP A 169 -16.43 3.19 -6.85
C ASP A 169 -15.75 4.52 -7.19
N GLU A 170 -16.52 5.62 -7.24
CA GLU A 170 -15.96 6.95 -7.48
C GLU A 170 -15.11 7.42 -6.30
N LYS A 171 -15.57 7.21 -5.08
CA LYS A 171 -14.83 7.53 -3.86
C LYS A 171 -13.54 6.70 -3.75
N ALA A 172 -13.61 5.40 -4.04
CA ALA A 172 -12.45 4.52 -4.08
C ALA A 172 -11.42 4.97 -5.12
N LYS A 173 -11.88 5.36 -6.30
CA LYS A 173 -11.01 5.90 -7.36
C LYS A 173 -10.32 7.20 -6.93
N LYS A 174 -11.01 8.10 -6.23
CA LYS A 174 -10.40 9.30 -5.64
C LYS A 174 -9.37 8.92 -4.58
N PHE A 175 -9.66 7.95 -3.71
CA PHE A 175 -8.78 7.53 -2.63
C PHE A 175 -7.49 6.85 -3.10
N ARG A 176 -7.38 6.46 -4.37
CA ARG A 176 -6.09 6.08 -4.97
C ARG A 176 -5.08 7.25 -5.03
N GLY A 177 -5.56 8.49 -4.93
CA GLY A 177 -4.74 9.69 -4.78
C GLY A 177 -4.31 10.00 -3.34
N LEU A 178 -4.79 9.25 -2.32
CA LEU A 178 -4.34 9.39 -0.95
C LEU A 178 -2.86 9.06 -0.80
N THR A 179 -2.21 9.74 0.14
CA THR A 179 -0.82 9.45 0.49
C THR A 179 -0.71 8.17 1.31
N MET A 180 0.41 7.47 1.15
CA MET A 180 0.62 6.16 1.74
C MET A 180 0.66 6.17 3.27
N ASP A 181 1.01 7.28 3.91
CA ASP A 181 0.93 7.40 5.37
C ASP A 181 -0.51 7.24 5.89
N ILE A 182 -1.49 7.86 5.21
CA ILE A 182 -2.92 7.70 5.52
C ILE A 182 -3.36 6.24 5.31
N VAL A 183 -2.95 5.62 4.21
CA VAL A 183 -3.31 4.24 3.87
C VAL A 183 -2.68 3.24 4.85
N TRP A 184 -1.45 3.49 5.29
CA TRP A 184 -0.81 2.70 6.33
C TRP A 184 -1.53 2.83 7.68
N GLU A 185 -1.92 4.03 8.12
CA GLU A 185 -2.73 4.22 9.33
C GLU A 185 -4.01 3.38 9.27
N PHE A 186 -4.73 3.43 8.15
CA PHE A 186 -5.91 2.61 7.94
C PHE A 186 -5.61 1.10 7.99
N SER A 187 -4.53 0.66 7.36
CA SER A 187 -4.11 -0.74 7.37
C SER A 187 -3.79 -1.24 8.79
N PHE A 188 -3.10 -0.44 9.60
CA PHE A 188 -2.85 -0.75 11.01
C PHE A 188 -4.14 -0.79 11.82
N PHE A 189 -5.04 0.15 11.57
CA PHE A 189 -6.37 0.13 12.17
C PHE A 189 -7.11 -1.17 11.89
N LEU A 190 -7.17 -1.62 10.63
CA LEU A 190 -7.81 -2.89 10.25
C LEU A 190 -7.16 -4.10 10.94
N ASN A 191 -5.84 -4.16 10.98
CA ASN A 191 -5.11 -5.26 11.63
C ASN A 191 -5.39 -5.32 13.13
N LYS A 192 -5.32 -4.21 13.84
CA LYS A 192 -5.62 -4.12 15.28
C LYS A 192 -7.02 -4.62 15.58
N ARG A 193 -7.95 -4.33 14.70
CA ARG A 193 -9.34 -4.69 14.82
C ARG A 193 -9.60 -6.17 14.53
N THR A 194 -9.00 -6.73 13.50
CA THR A 194 -9.08 -8.17 13.22
C THR A 194 -8.59 -8.98 14.42
N LEU A 195 -7.50 -8.59 15.04
CA LEU A 195 -6.97 -9.21 16.25
C LEU A 195 -7.96 -9.09 17.44
N ALA A 196 -8.60 -7.94 17.63
CA ALA A 196 -9.60 -7.76 18.67
C ALA A 196 -10.82 -8.67 18.46
N SER A 197 -11.30 -8.79 17.22
CA SER A 197 -12.44 -9.67 16.87
C SER A 197 -12.12 -11.15 17.10
N ILE A 198 -10.92 -11.60 16.72
CA ILE A 198 -10.45 -12.98 16.99
C ILE A 198 -10.44 -13.27 18.48
N ASN A 199 -9.95 -12.35 19.31
CA ASN A 199 -9.92 -12.53 20.77
C ASN A 199 -11.34 -12.63 21.37
N VAL A 200 -12.28 -11.82 20.87
CA VAL A 200 -13.69 -11.89 21.30
C VAL A 200 -14.30 -13.25 20.95
N ILE A 201 -14.12 -13.72 19.71
CA ILE A 201 -14.64 -15.04 19.28
C ILE A 201 -14.04 -16.15 20.12
N LYS A 202 -12.72 -16.11 20.38
CA LYS A 202 -12.04 -17.10 21.22
C LYS A 202 -12.63 -17.13 22.63
N THR A 203 -12.83 -15.96 23.24
CA THR A 203 -13.45 -15.87 24.58
C THR A 203 -14.86 -16.46 24.60
N PHE A 204 -15.69 -16.18 23.57
CA PHE A 204 -17.03 -16.77 23.48
C PHE A 204 -16.98 -18.28 23.30
N SER A 205 -16.07 -18.84 22.52
CA SER A 205 -15.90 -20.28 22.35
C SER A 205 -15.51 -20.95 23.66
N GLU A 206 -14.56 -20.39 24.40
CA GLU A 206 -14.12 -20.90 25.70
C GLU A 206 -15.28 -20.88 26.75
N MET A 207 -16.09 -19.81 26.76
CA MET A 207 -17.28 -19.72 27.63
C MET A 207 -18.38 -20.73 27.26
N ALA A 208 -18.55 -21.02 25.96
CA ALA A 208 -19.50 -22.01 25.49
C ALA A 208 -19.08 -23.43 25.89
N GLU A 209 -17.79 -23.78 25.76
CA GLU A 209 -17.25 -25.08 26.18
C GLU A 209 -17.40 -25.32 27.70
N GLN A 210 -17.18 -24.28 28.52
CA GLN A 210 -17.39 -24.37 29.96
C GLN A 210 -18.84 -24.62 30.36
N LYS A 211 -19.82 -24.11 29.61
CA LYS A 211 -21.25 -24.34 29.86
C LYS A 211 -21.72 -25.74 29.46
N VAL A 212 -21.05 -26.38 28.50
CA VAL A 212 -21.39 -27.76 28.06
C VAL A 212 -20.80 -28.81 29.01
N SER A 213 -19.78 -28.43 29.80
CA SER A 213 -19.09 -29.33 30.74
C SER A 213 -19.66 -29.34 32.15
N GLN A 214 -20.75 -28.59 32.41
CA GLN A 214 -21.54 -28.59 33.64
C GLN A 214 -22.91 -29.27 33.43
#